data_fa646ae4a0dd5669384bde5c9469802a
#
_entry.id   fa646ae4a0dd5669384bde5c9469802a
#
_cell.length_a   1.000
_cell.length_b   1.000
_cell.length_c   1.000
_cell.angle_alpha   90.00
_cell.angle_beta   90.00
_cell.angle_gamma   90.00
#
_symmetry.space_group_name_H-M   'P 1'
#
loop_
_entity.id
_entity.type
_entity.pdbx_description
1 polymer ?
#
loop_
_entity_poly.entity_id
_entity_poly.type
_entity_poly.pdbx_seq_one_letter_code
_entity_poly.pdbx_strand_id
1 'polypeptide(L)'
;MIFQATCKLGVEVATELRKLGIEPVSVDSAKIRFEGDYLTMARACLWLRTAERVLLEVGRFEAHTFTDLFEGVKALDWKQYLAKDAFIHVVGKSAKSDLFSVKDCQSITKKAIVENL
;
A
#
# COMPACT_ATOMS: atom_id res chain seq x y z
N MET A 1 -2.02 11.82 -2.74
CA MET A 1 -2.12 10.42 -2.30
C MET A 1 -1.23 9.57 -3.19
N ILE A 2 -0.55 8.61 -2.61
CA ILE A 2 0.31 7.69 -3.35
C ILE A 2 -0.41 6.35 -3.52
N PHE A 3 -0.43 5.85 -4.75
CA PHE A 3 -0.98 4.55 -5.09
C PHE A 3 0.13 3.62 -5.60
N GLN A 4 -0.09 2.32 -5.46
CA GLN A 4 0.82 1.31 -5.99
C GLN A 4 0.05 0.37 -6.91
N ALA A 5 0.54 0.17 -8.12
CA ALA A 5 0.04 -0.87 -9.01
C ALA A 5 0.98 -2.07 -8.93
N THR A 6 0.48 -3.22 -8.53
CA THR A 6 1.27 -4.47 -8.52
C THR A 6 1.18 -5.15 -9.87
N CYS A 7 2.26 -5.77 -10.33
CA CYS A 7 2.34 -6.29 -11.68
C CYS A 7 3.46 -7.33 -11.84
N LYS A 8 3.50 -7.97 -12.99
CA LYS A 8 4.59 -8.88 -13.37
C LYS A 8 5.76 -8.12 -13.98
N LEU A 9 5.48 -7.10 -14.83
CA LEU A 9 6.48 -6.26 -15.48
C LEU A 9 6.14 -4.79 -15.29
N GLY A 10 6.90 -4.12 -14.42
CA GLY A 10 6.68 -2.71 -14.10
C GLY A 10 6.78 -1.78 -15.30
N VAL A 11 7.65 -2.09 -16.25
CA VAL A 11 7.83 -1.27 -17.46
C VAL A 11 6.53 -1.19 -18.29
N GLU A 12 5.79 -2.28 -18.39
CA GLU A 12 4.52 -2.30 -19.13
C GLU A 12 3.47 -1.42 -18.45
N VAL A 13 3.35 -1.50 -17.13
CA VAL A 13 2.43 -0.66 -16.36
C VAL A 13 2.82 0.81 -16.44
N ALA A 14 4.11 1.13 -16.36
CA ALA A 14 4.60 2.50 -16.51
C ALA A 14 4.21 3.09 -17.87
N THR A 15 4.34 2.31 -18.94
CA THR A 15 3.93 2.73 -20.28
C THR A 15 2.43 3.01 -20.35
N GLU A 16 1.60 2.14 -19.77
CA GLU A 16 0.16 2.35 -19.74
C GLU A 16 -0.23 3.59 -18.92
N LEU A 17 0.40 3.82 -17.77
CA LEU A 17 0.16 5.01 -16.96
C LEU A 17 0.49 6.29 -17.72
N ARG A 18 1.62 6.33 -18.43
CA ARG A 18 2.01 7.49 -19.24
C ARG A 18 0.99 7.78 -20.34
N LYS A 19 0.41 6.76 -20.95
CA LYS A 19 -0.66 6.93 -21.95
C LYS A 19 -1.92 7.55 -21.34
N LEU A 20 -2.15 7.33 -20.05
CA LEU A 20 -3.26 7.95 -19.33
C LEU A 20 -2.94 9.37 -18.82
N GLY A 21 -1.74 9.86 -19.08
CA GLY A 21 -1.28 11.15 -18.57
C GLY A 21 -0.79 11.12 -17.13
N ILE A 22 -0.47 9.95 -16.62
CA ILE A 22 0.03 9.75 -15.24
C ILE A 22 1.50 9.41 -15.29
N GLU A 23 2.36 10.28 -14.77
CA GLU A 23 3.80 10.00 -14.69
C GLU A 23 4.10 9.21 -13.42
N PRO A 24 4.73 8.03 -13.51
CA PRO A 24 5.10 7.26 -12.33
C PRO A 24 6.09 7.97 -11.43
N VAL A 25 5.90 7.88 -10.11
CA VAL A 25 6.84 8.38 -9.12
C VAL A 25 8.05 7.46 -9.02
N SER A 26 7.83 6.16 -9.04
CA SER A 26 8.90 5.17 -9.07
C SER A 26 8.46 3.93 -9.86
N VAL A 27 9.43 3.31 -10.56
CA VAL A 27 9.22 2.11 -11.36
C VAL A 27 10.11 1.00 -10.81
N ASP A 28 9.48 -0.09 -10.38
CA ASP A 28 10.17 -1.28 -9.91
C ASP A 28 9.72 -2.47 -10.77
N SER A 29 10.40 -3.61 -10.68
CA SER A 29 10.07 -4.79 -11.49
C SER A 29 8.67 -5.34 -11.24
N ALA A 30 8.18 -5.25 -10.00
CA ALA A 30 6.92 -5.85 -9.59
C ALA A 30 5.85 -4.83 -9.15
N LYS A 31 6.20 -3.55 -9.05
CA LYS A 31 5.27 -2.52 -8.63
C LYS A 31 5.66 -1.14 -9.13
N ILE A 32 4.63 -0.32 -9.38
CA ILE A 32 4.78 1.06 -9.81
C ILE A 32 4.08 1.94 -8.79
N ARG A 33 4.72 3.02 -8.36
CA ARG A 33 4.11 4.03 -7.50
C ARG A 33 3.74 5.24 -8.34
N PHE A 34 2.55 5.77 -8.13
CA PHE A 34 2.08 6.98 -8.79
C PHE A 34 1.26 7.82 -7.83
N GLU A 35 1.21 9.11 -8.08
CA GLU A 35 0.50 10.07 -7.23
C GLU A 35 -0.74 10.58 -7.94
N GLY A 36 -1.79 10.85 -7.16
CA GLY A 36 -3.03 11.43 -7.66
C GLY A 36 -4.13 11.43 -6.62
N ASP A 37 -5.34 11.68 -7.07
CA ASP A 37 -6.55 11.66 -6.27
C ASP A 37 -7.36 10.38 -6.54
N TYR A 38 -8.56 10.31 -5.99
CA TYR A 38 -9.43 9.14 -6.21
C TYR A 38 -9.85 8.99 -7.68
N LEU A 39 -9.95 10.09 -8.43
CA LEU A 39 -10.22 10.01 -9.86
C LEU A 39 -9.06 9.37 -10.61
N THR A 40 -7.83 9.71 -10.26
CA THR A 40 -6.62 9.08 -10.81
C THR A 40 -6.61 7.58 -10.53
N MET A 41 -6.95 7.19 -9.30
CA MET A 41 -7.06 5.78 -8.92
C MET A 41 -8.13 5.07 -9.73
N ALA A 42 -9.31 5.66 -9.90
CA ALA A 42 -10.40 5.07 -10.67
C ALA A 42 -10.02 4.88 -12.13
N ARG A 43 -9.35 5.86 -12.74
CA ARG A 43 -8.85 5.75 -14.11
C ARG A 43 -7.84 4.61 -14.25
N ALA A 44 -6.93 4.49 -13.30
CA ALA A 44 -5.95 3.41 -13.28
C ALA A 44 -6.65 2.04 -13.17
N CYS A 45 -7.61 1.89 -12.27
CA CYS A 45 -8.37 0.65 -12.11
C CYS A 45 -9.13 0.25 -13.38
N LEU A 46 -9.66 1.22 -14.11
CA LEU A 46 -10.44 0.97 -15.33
C LEU A 46 -9.57 0.65 -16.55
N TRP A 47 -8.42 1.29 -16.69
CA TRP A 47 -7.67 1.30 -17.94
C TRP A 47 -6.35 0.52 -17.89
N LEU A 48 -5.79 0.21 -16.72
CA LEU A 48 -4.58 -0.60 -16.65
C LEU A 48 -4.90 -2.07 -16.95
N ARG A 49 -4.22 -2.63 -17.94
CA ARG A 49 -4.41 -4.02 -18.39
C ARG A 49 -3.35 -4.97 -17.84
N THR A 50 -2.15 -4.47 -17.58
CA THR A 50 -1.02 -5.28 -17.16
C THR A 50 -0.81 -5.24 -15.64
N ALA A 51 -1.57 -4.43 -14.92
CA ALA A 51 -1.54 -4.38 -13.45
C ALA A 51 -2.47 -5.45 -12.86
N GLU A 52 -2.03 -6.06 -11.77
CA GLU A 52 -2.82 -7.04 -11.03
C GLU A 52 -3.74 -6.37 -10.01
N ARG A 53 -3.22 -5.37 -9.28
CA ARG A 53 -3.95 -4.63 -8.25
C ARG A 53 -3.49 -3.18 -8.21
N VAL A 54 -4.40 -2.31 -7.81
CA VAL A 54 -4.09 -0.92 -7.48
C VAL A 54 -4.35 -0.74 -5.98
N LEU A 55 -3.33 -0.35 -5.23
CA LEU A 55 -3.35 -0.22 -3.78
C LEU A 55 -3.13 1.23 -3.37
N LEU A 56 -3.76 1.65 -2.28
CA LEU A 56 -3.49 2.95 -1.67
C LEU A 56 -2.37 2.80 -0.64
N GLU A 57 -1.30 3.58 -0.79
CA GLU A 57 -0.24 3.65 0.21
C GLU A 57 -0.67 4.60 1.33
N VAL A 58 -1.02 4.05 2.48
CA VAL A 58 -1.50 4.81 3.63
C VAL A 58 -0.34 5.45 4.38
N GLY A 59 0.80 4.77 4.46
CA GLY A 59 1.97 5.29 5.12
C GLY A 59 3.21 4.44 4.88
N ARG A 60 4.35 5.01 5.23
CA ARG A 60 5.66 4.38 5.06
C ARG A 60 6.57 4.83 6.21
N PHE A 61 7.18 3.89 6.90
CA PHE A 61 8.06 4.18 8.02
C PHE A 61 9.03 3.03 8.26
N GLU A 62 10.12 3.31 8.99
CA GLU A 62 11.06 2.28 9.42
C GLU A 62 10.62 1.69 10.76
N ALA A 63 10.75 0.36 10.89
CA ALA A 63 10.45 -0.36 12.11
C ALA A 63 11.43 -1.52 12.27
N HIS A 64 12.14 -1.55 13.39
CA HIS A 64 13.10 -2.60 13.72
C HIS A 64 12.62 -3.49 14.86
N THR A 65 11.61 -3.04 15.60
CA THR A 65 10.98 -3.80 16.69
C THR A 65 9.47 -3.84 16.49
N PHE A 66 8.80 -4.75 17.18
CA PHE A 66 7.34 -4.82 17.14
C PHE A 66 6.69 -3.57 17.74
N THR A 67 7.34 -2.94 18.73
CA THR A 67 6.88 -1.67 19.29
C THR A 67 6.92 -0.56 18.23
N ASP A 68 8.01 -0.47 17.46
CA ASP A 68 8.12 0.49 16.35
C ASP A 68 7.02 0.27 15.32
N LEU A 69 6.75 -0.98 14.97
CA LEU A 69 5.69 -1.34 14.03
C LEU A 69 4.31 -0.90 14.55
N PHE A 70 4.02 -1.22 15.80
CA PHE A 70 2.75 -0.88 16.43
C PHE A 70 2.53 0.64 16.47
N GLU A 71 3.51 1.39 16.98
CA GLU A 71 3.42 2.84 17.09
C GLU A 71 3.33 3.52 15.72
N GLY A 72 4.10 3.06 14.75
CA GLY A 72 4.09 3.59 13.39
C GLY A 72 2.74 3.39 12.72
N VAL A 73 2.16 2.20 12.80
CA VAL A 73 0.84 1.91 12.24
C VAL A 73 -0.25 2.70 12.96
N LYS A 74 -0.21 2.77 14.28
CA LYS A 74 -1.20 3.49 15.08
C LYS A 74 -1.18 4.99 14.82
N ALA A 75 -0.02 5.56 14.47
CA ALA A 75 0.12 6.99 14.17
C ALA A 75 -0.52 7.40 12.84
N LEU A 76 -0.85 6.45 11.95
CA LEU A 76 -1.47 6.74 10.67
C LEU A 76 -2.96 7.09 10.87
N ASP A 77 -3.48 7.95 9.99
CA ASP A 77 -4.89 8.39 10.07
C ASP A 77 -5.83 7.39 9.40
N TRP A 78 -6.11 6.29 10.10
CA TRP A 78 -6.98 5.24 9.59
C TRP A 78 -8.44 5.66 9.50
N LYS A 79 -8.87 6.61 10.32
CA LYS A 79 -10.25 7.11 10.31
C LYS A 79 -10.64 7.75 8.98
N GLN A 80 -9.66 8.26 8.24
CA GLN A 80 -9.86 8.82 6.91
C GLN A 80 -10.30 7.76 5.90
N TYR A 81 -9.91 6.51 6.10
CA TYR A 81 -10.12 5.42 5.13
C TYR A 81 -11.08 4.35 5.61
N LEU A 82 -11.19 4.15 6.92
CA LEU A 82 -11.93 3.03 7.51
C LEU A 82 -12.98 3.51 8.49
N ALA A 83 -14.16 2.87 8.46
CA ALA A 83 -15.19 3.07 9.46
C ALA A 83 -14.77 2.39 10.77
N LYS A 84 -15.34 2.83 11.90
CA LYS A 84 -15.01 2.32 13.23
C LYS A 84 -15.28 0.81 13.36
N ASP A 85 -16.30 0.32 12.68
CA ASP A 85 -16.73 -1.08 12.68
C ASP A 85 -16.27 -1.87 11.47
N ALA A 86 -15.26 -1.36 10.72
CA ALA A 86 -14.76 -2.00 9.52
C ALA A 86 -14.18 -3.39 9.83
N PHE A 87 -14.47 -4.33 8.93
CA PHE A 87 -13.85 -5.66 8.97
C PHE A 87 -12.43 -5.55 8.38
N ILE A 88 -11.42 -5.89 9.18
CA ILE A 88 -10.02 -5.70 8.81
C ILE A 88 -9.34 -7.06 8.61
N HIS A 89 -8.78 -7.25 7.42
CA HIS A 89 -7.96 -8.41 7.08
C HIS A 89 -6.56 -7.91 6.69
N VAL A 90 -5.54 -8.36 7.41
CA VAL A 90 -4.16 -7.93 7.19
C VAL A 90 -3.36 -9.06 6.56
N VAL A 91 -2.70 -8.77 5.44
CA VAL A 91 -1.78 -9.67 4.76
C VAL A 91 -0.40 -9.00 4.74
N GLY A 92 0.65 -9.75 5.00
CA GLY A 92 1.98 -9.20 5.08
C GLY A 92 3.01 -9.99 4.29
N LYS A 93 4.13 -9.34 4.00
CA LYS A 93 5.34 -9.94 3.45
C LYS A 93 6.54 -9.42 4.22
N SER A 94 7.53 -10.28 4.43
CA SER A 94 8.78 -9.88 5.04
C SER A 94 9.95 -10.43 4.21
N ALA A 95 10.91 -9.56 3.90
CA ALA A 95 12.12 -9.94 3.17
C ALA A 95 13.31 -9.18 3.75
N LYS A 96 14.32 -9.90 4.21
CA LYS A 96 15.57 -9.33 4.78
C LYS A 96 15.29 -8.26 5.84
N SER A 97 14.32 -8.53 6.72
CA SER A 97 13.88 -7.60 7.76
C SER A 97 14.20 -8.14 9.15
N ASP A 98 14.40 -7.25 10.12
CA ASP A 98 14.51 -7.59 11.53
C ASP A 98 13.19 -8.18 12.06
N LEU A 99 12.07 -7.79 11.46
CA LEU A 99 10.73 -8.31 11.76
C LEU A 99 10.38 -9.39 10.75
N PHE A 100 10.88 -10.60 10.97
CA PHE A 100 10.72 -11.71 10.03
C PHE A 100 9.46 -12.55 10.23
N SER A 101 8.80 -12.45 11.37
CA SER A 101 7.55 -13.19 11.63
C SER A 101 6.35 -12.44 11.02
N VAL A 102 5.96 -12.84 9.81
CA VAL A 102 4.82 -12.21 9.09
C VAL A 102 3.53 -12.31 9.89
N LYS A 103 3.29 -13.46 10.53
CA LYS A 103 2.08 -13.67 11.35
C LYS A 103 2.01 -12.67 12.51
N ASP A 104 3.13 -12.45 13.20
CA ASP A 104 3.18 -11.49 14.31
C ASP A 104 3.03 -10.06 13.81
N CYS A 105 3.67 -9.71 12.68
CA CYS A 105 3.50 -8.41 12.04
C CYS A 105 2.03 -8.13 11.67
N GLN A 106 1.32 -9.12 11.12
CA GLN A 106 -0.08 -9.02 10.78
C GLN A 106 -0.95 -8.78 12.01
N SER A 107 -0.72 -9.54 13.08
CA SER A 107 -1.49 -9.41 14.33
C SER A 107 -1.27 -8.04 14.98
N ILE A 108 -0.04 -7.57 15.06
CA ILE A 108 0.31 -6.29 15.65
C ILE A 108 -0.26 -5.13 14.82
N THR A 109 -0.18 -5.22 13.51
CA THR A 109 -0.73 -4.23 12.59
C THR A 109 -2.24 -4.12 12.75
N LYS A 110 -2.95 -5.23 12.79
CA LYS A 110 -4.39 -5.25 12.99
C LYS A 110 -4.78 -4.61 14.32
N LYS A 111 -4.07 -4.96 15.40
CA LYS A 111 -4.31 -4.40 16.73
C LYS A 111 -4.11 -2.88 16.73
N ALA A 112 -3.04 -2.38 16.10
CA ALA A 112 -2.77 -0.95 16.02
C ALA A 112 -3.86 -0.20 15.25
N ILE A 113 -4.35 -0.74 14.15
CA ILE A 113 -5.44 -0.15 13.36
C ILE A 113 -6.72 -0.08 14.20
N VAL A 114 -7.09 -1.17 14.86
CA VAL A 114 -8.30 -1.25 15.69
C VAL A 114 -8.24 -0.24 16.83
N GLU A 115 -7.09 -0.08 17.47
CA GLU A 115 -6.92 0.89 18.56
C GLU A 115 -6.98 2.34 18.07
N ASN A 116 -6.58 2.61 16.84
CA ASN A 116 -6.68 3.95 16.24
C ASN A 116 -8.13 4.33 15.94
N LEU A 117 -8.95 3.37 15.54
CA LEU A 117 -10.36 3.60 15.17
C LEU A 117 -11.32 3.86 16.36
#